data_1677698b5911f4812cac579097bc42dc
#
_entry.id   1677698b5911f4812cac579097bc42dc
#
_cell.length_a   1.000
_cell.length_b   1.000
_cell.length_c   1.000
_cell.angle_alpha   90.00
_cell.angle_beta   90.00
_cell.angle_gamma   90.00
#
_symmetry.space_group_name_H-M   'P 1'
#
loop_
_entity.id
_entity.type
_entity.pdbx_description
1 polymer ?
#
loop_
_entity_poly.entity_id
_entity_poly.type
_entity_poly.pdbx_seq_one_letter_code
_entity_poly.pdbx_strand_id
1 'polypeptide(L)'
;RNLGLYGKLFDSKIGMIGFAIVMFWVFVGFFAGALDMISTHDPLSQVSGMKNKVPGTPFRGAEEGDYAFYLLGGDHLARDIFSRVMDGASIIIVIAPLATLFAFMVGITLGLPSGYYGGKLDTLFSFLANLILAFPVILLFYLLVTPEIRMTGLPQYMAIFLFSFPILFFAVLINTRYYIEPQKRNILMLIIVGSLSYLYLSLINEAGTKVTFFNALDGFDVPGGLLTVFVSVVFV
;
A
#
# COMPACT_ATOMS: atom_id res chain seq x y z
N ARG A 1 15.84 -34.50 3.67
CA ARG A 1 15.20 -33.56 2.71
C ARG A 1 14.83 -32.28 3.47
N ASN A 2 15.77 -31.35 3.52
CA ASN A 2 15.63 -30.11 4.34
C ASN A 2 14.99 -28.98 3.52
N LEU A 3 13.75 -29.13 3.12
CA LEU A 3 12.98 -28.01 2.51
C LEU A 3 12.31 -27.10 3.56
N GLY A 4 12.54 -27.37 4.86
CA GLY A 4 12.06 -26.52 5.95
C GLY A 4 10.57 -26.13 5.83
N LEU A 5 10.29 -24.84 5.94
CA LEU A 5 8.93 -24.29 5.88
C LEU A 5 8.29 -24.47 4.49
N TYR A 6 9.07 -24.37 3.42
CA TYR A 6 8.60 -24.55 2.04
C TYR A 6 8.15 -25.98 1.76
N GLY A 7 8.82 -26.99 2.35
CA GLY A 7 8.40 -28.39 2.21
C GLY A 7 7.01 -28.63 2.75
N LYS A 8 6.66 -28.04 3.91
CA LYS A 8 5.33 -28.14 4.51
C LYS A 8 4.24 -27.50 3.65
N LEU A 9 4.55 -26.43 2.93
CA LEU A 9 3.61 -25.83 1.99
C LEU A 9 3.28 -26.77 0.83
N PHE A 10 4.31 -27.40 0.22
CA PHE A 10 4.13 -28.32 -0.89
C PHE A 10 3.48 -29.67 -0.49
N ASP A 11 3.60 -30.05 0.76
CA ASP A 11 2.94 -31.25 1.30
C ASP A 11 1.46 -31.02 1.63
N SER A 12 1.02 -29.75 1.74
CA SER A 12 -0.37 -29.39 2.05
C SER A 12 -1.16 -29.07 0.78
N LYS A 13 -2.19 -29.85 0.48
CA LYS A 13 -3.10 -29.60 -0.65
C LYS A 13 -3.78 -28.24 -0.54
N ILE A 14 -4.22 -27.86 0.67
CA ILE A 14 -4.86 -26.56 0.94
C ILE A 14 -3.85 -25.42 0.74
N GLY A 15 -2.61 -25.61 1.22
CA GLY A 15 -1.52 -24.65 1.03
C GLY A 15 -1.20 -24.42 -0.45
N MET A 16 -1.17 -25.48 -1.24
CA MET A 16 -0.94 -25.40 -2.69
C MET A 16 -2.07 -24.68 -3.42
N ILE A 17 -3.33 -24.93 -3.06
CA ILE A 17 -4.48 -24.20 -3.64
C ILE A 17 -4.38 -22.71 -3.29
N GLY A 18 -4.14 -22.37 -2.03
CA GLY A 18 -3.96 -20.98 -1.61
C GLY A 18 -2.80 -20.28 -2.33
N PHE A 19 -1.66 -20.99 -2.44
CA PHE A 19 -0.51 -20.48 -3.19
C PHE A 19 -0.84 -20.23 -4.66
N ALA A 20 -1.55 -21.15 -5.31
CA ALA A 20 -1.96 -21.01 -6.72
C ALA A 20 -2.88 -19.79 -6.93
N ILE A 21 -3.84 -19.55 -6.00
CA ILE A 21 -4.73 -18.39 -6.06
C ILE A 21 -3.92 -17.08 -5.91
N VAL A 22 -3.00 -17.03 -4.96
CA VAL A 22 -2.15 -15.83 -4.78
C VAL A 22 -1.30 -15.58 -6.02
N MET A 23 -0.65 -16.63 -6.56
CA MET A 23 0.18 -16.51 -7.77
C MET A 23 -0.63 -16.11 -8.99
N PHE A 24 -1.86 -16.59 -9.12
CA PHE A 24 -2.78 -16.16 -10.16
C PHE A 24 -3.05 -14.64 -10.09
N TRP A 25 -3.36 -14.11 -8.91
CA TRP A 25 -3.62 -12.67 -8.77
C TRP A 25 -2.35 -11.82 -8.92
N VAL A 26 -1.18 -12.33 -8.50
CA VAL A 26 0.11 -11.69 -8.78
C VAL A 26 0.37 -11.59 -10.27
N PHE A 27 0.09 -12.67 -11.00
CA PHE A 27 0.19 -12.69 -12.46
C PHE A 27 -0.78 -11.67 -13.09
N VAL A 28 -2.06 -11.72 -12.72
CA VAL A 28 -3.06 -10.78 -13.22
C VAL A 28 -2.66 -9.34 -12.95
N GLY A 29 -2.26 -8.99 -11.74
CA GLY A 29 -1.87 -7.63 -11.39
C GLY A 29 -0.63 -7.13 -12.14
N PHE A 30 0.32 -8.01 -12.43
CA PHE A 30 1.47 -7.66 -13.24
C PHE A 30 1.09 -7.42 -14.70
N PHE A 31 0.32 -8.32 -15.32
CA PHE A 31 -0.03 -8.23 -16.73
C PHE A 31 -1.14 -7.21 -17.01
N ALA A 32 -2.09 -7.01 -16.09
CA ALA A 32 -3.12 -6.00 -16.25
C ALA A 32 -2.61 -4.58 -15.98
N GLY A 33 -1.91 -4.38 -14.84
CA GLY A 33 -1.49 -3.04 -14.45
C GLY A 33 -0.19 -2.58 -15.10
N ALA A 34 0.87 -3.42 -15.12
CA ALA A 34 2.17 -3.01 -15.64
C ALA A 34 2.25 -3.05 -17.18
N LEU A 35 1.51 -3.94 -17.82
CA LEU A 35 1.58 -4.17 -19.27
C LEU A 35 0.28 -3.84 -20.02
N ASP A 36 -0.81 -3.56 -19.30
CA ASP A 36 -2.15 -3.29 -19.86
C ASP A 36 -2.60 -4.34 -20.90
N MET A 37 -2.27 -5.63 -20.65
CA MET A 37 -2.50 -6.71 -21.62
C MET A 37 -3.79 -7.48 -21.39
N ILE A 38 -4.44 -7.35 -20.23
CA ILE A 38 -5.61 -8.16 -19.84
C ILE A 38 -6.91 -7.33 -19.85
N SER A 39 -6.80 -6.01 -19.68
CA SER A 39 -7.97 -5.13 -19.72
C SER A 39 -8.64 -5.16 -21.08
N THR A 40 -9.97 -5.35 -21.10
CA THR A 40 -10.75 -5.38 -22.35
C THR A 40 -11.19 -3.99 -22.76
N HIS A 41 -11.33 -3.08 -21.78
CA HIS A 41 -11.74 -1.68 -21.97
C HIS A 41 -11.02 -0.81 -20.94
N ASP A 42 -11.03 0.50 -21.15
CA ASP A 42 -10.56 1.45 -20.12
C ASP A 42 -11.41 1.30 -18.84
N PRO A 43 -10.80 0.95 -17.69
CA PRO A 43 -11.50 0.71 -16.43
C PRO A 43 -12.23 1.94 -15.87
N LEU A 44 -11.88 3.14 -16.33
CA LEU A 44 -12.46 4.40 -15.86
C LEU A 44 -13.52 4.95 -16.81
N SER A 45 -13.56 4.52 -18.06
CA SER A 45 -14.50 5.02 -19.08
C SER A 45 -15.95 4.67 -18.72
N GLN A 46 -16.85 5.66 -18.88
CA GLN A 46 -18.26 5.53 -18.61
C GLN A 46 -19.03 5.55 -19.93
N VAL A 47 -19.63 4.42 -20.28
CA VAL A 47 -20.30 4.27 -21.57
C VAL A 47 -21.80 4.37 -21.42
N SER A 48 -22.40 5.33 -22.13
CA SER A 48 -23.85 5.55 -22.10
C SER A 48 -24.60 4.28 -22.50
N GLY A 49 -25.61 3.90 -21.70
CA GLY A 49 -26.40 2.71 -21.94
C GLY A 49 -25.86 1.41 -21.34
N MET A 50 -24.65 1.42 -20.74
CA MET A 50 -24.02 0.25 -20.11
C MET A 50 -24.22 0.16 -18.60
N LYS A 51 -24.95 1.11 -18.00
CA LYS A 51 -25.25 1.14 -16.55
C LYS A 51 -26.03 -0.12 -16.11
N ASN A 52 -25.51 -0.80 -15.09
CA ASN A 52 -26.10 -2.01 -14.49
C ASN A 52 -26.47 -3.11 -15.51
N LYS A 53 -25.71 -3.22 -16.59
CA LYS A 53 -25.93 -4.25 -17.61
C LYS A 53 -25.37 -5.59 -17.14
N VAL A 54 -26.08 -6.65 -17.56
CA VAL A 54 -25.70 -8.03 -17.27
C VAL A 54 -24.43 -8.46 -18.01
N PRO A 55 -23.72 -9.49 -17.53
CA PRO A 55 -22.58 -10.07 -18.24
C PRO A 55 -22.90 -10.41 -19.69
N GLY A 56 -21.95 -10.16 -20.58
CA GLY A 56 -22.08 -10.41 -22.01
C GLY A 56 -22.91 -9.38 -22.78
N THR A 57 -23.28 -8.24 -22.20
CA THR A 57 -24.00 -7.19 -22.93
C THR A 57 -23.09 -6.56 -23.99
N PRO A 58 -23.55 -6.45 -25.24
CA PRO A 58 -22.79 -5.83 -26.31
C PRO A 58 -22.48 -4.37 -26.03
N PHE A 59 -21.22 -3.99 -26.24
CA PHE A 59 -20.74 -2.62 -26.16
C PHE A 59 -21.12 -1.84 -27.42
N ARG A 60 -21.95 -0.82 -27.29
CA ARG A 60 -22.34 0.04 -28.38
C ARG A 60 -21.36 1.19 -28.54
N GLY A 61 -20.56 1.18 -29.57
CA GLY A 61 -19.55 2.19 -29.87
C GLY A 61 -18.13 1.68 -29.74
N ALA A 62 -17.94 0.36 -29.76
CA ALA A 62 -16.61 -0.24 -29.88
C ALA A 62 -15.92 0.25 -31.15
N GLU A 63 -14.69 0.74 -31.01
CA GLU A 63 -13.83 1.04 -32.17
C GLU A 63 -13.25 -0.26 -32.73
N GLU A 64 -12.67 -0.19 -33.93
CA GLU A 64 -12.06 -1.37 -34.56
C GLU A 64 -10.86 -1.82 -33.72
N GLY A 65 -11.00 -2.99 -33.07
CA GLY A 65 -10.01 -3.55 -32.15
C GLY A 65 -10.46 -3.67 -30.68
N ASP A 66 -11.57 -3.01 -30.31
CA ASP A 66 -12.13 -3.13 -28.97
C ASP A 66 -12.91 -4.45 -28.79
N TYR A 67 -13.00 -4.89 -27.53
CA TYR A 67 -13.85 -6.00 -27.17
C TYR A 67 -15.33 -5.66 -27.43
N ALA A 68 -16.04 -6.56 -28.08
CA ALA A 68 -17.41 -6.30 -28.54
C ALA A 68 -18.48 -6.26 -27.43
N PHE A 69 -18.14 -6.66 -26.18
CA PHE A 69 -19.09 -6.76 -25.08
C PHE A 69 -18.40 -6.68 -23.71
N TYR A 70 -19.16 -6.26 -22.69
CA TYR A 70 -18.70 -6.29 -21.29
C TYR A 70 -18.80 -7.71 -20.73
N LEU A 71 -17.63 -8.35 -20.45
CA LEU A 71 -17.55 -9.74 -19.99
C LEU A 71 -18.33 -9.98 -18.71
N LEU A 72 -18.15 -9.12 -17.69
CA LEU A 72 -18.85 -9.20 -16.40
C LEU A 72 -19.98 -8.16 -16.27
N GLY A 73 -20.31 -7.48 -17.36
CA GLY A 73 -21.34 -6.44 -17.36
C GLY A 73 -20.84 -5.07 -16.90
N GLY A 74 -21.78 -4.12 -16.79
CA GLY A 74 -21.52 -2.74 -16.39
C GLY A 74 -21.90 -2.46 -14.95
N ASP A 75 -21.11 -1.62 -14.28
CA ASP A 75 -21.41 -1.15 -12.93
C ASP A 75 -22.46 -0.03 -12.91
N HIS A 76 -22.74 0.52 -11.71
CA HIS A 76 -23.71 1.61 -11.53
C HIS A 76 -23.29 2.95 -12.20
N LEU A 77 -22.03 3.09 -12.60
CA LEU A 77 -21.49 4.21 -13.36
C LEU A 77 -21.25 3.86 -14.83
N ALA A 78 -21.76 2.72 -15.30
CA ALA A 78 -21.62 2.25 -16.67
C ALA A 78 -20.18 1.92 -17.11
N ARG A 79 -19.31 1.54 -16.16
CA ARG A 79 -17.93 1.12 -16.42
C ARG A 79 -17.83 -0.39 -16.50
N ASP A 80 -16.86 -0.92 -17.24
CA ASP A 80 -16.63 -2.36 -17.38
C ASP A 80 -16.12 -2.97 -16.07
N ILE A 81 -16.91 -3.88 -15.48
CA ILE A 81 -16.55 -4.56 -14.23
C ILE A 81 -15.32 -5.44 -14.40
N PHE A 82 -15.17 -6.14 -15.53
CA PHE A 82 -14.03 -7.03 -15.77
C PHE A 82 -12.72 -6.24 -15.78
N SER A 83 -12.62 -5.21 -16.59
CA SER A 83 -11.43 -4.37 -16.69
C SER A 83 -11.08 -3.73 -15.33
N ARG A 84 -12.07 -3.30 -14.55
CA ARG A 84 -11.87 -2.75 -13.21
C ARG A 84 -11.35 -3.77 -12.19
N VAL A 85 -11.80 -5.00 -12.26
CA VAL A 85 -11.29 -6.07 -11.37
C VAL A 85 -9.86 -6.42 -11.73
N MET A 86 -9.53 -6.48 -13.01
CA MET A 86 -8.18 -6.77 -13.48
C MET A 86 -7.20 -5.63 -13.12
N ASP A 87 -7.57 -4.39 -13.40
CA ASP A 87 -6.76 -3.21 -13.06
C ASP A 87 -6.60 -3.05 -11.54
N GLY A 88 -7.68 -3.23 -10.78
CA GLY A 88 -7.64 -3.20 -9.31
C GLY A 88 -6.67 -4.21 -8.68
N ALA A 89 -6.41 -5.33 -9.33
CA ALA A 89 -5.45 -6.32 -8.86
C ALA A 89 -4.03 -5.75 -8.80
N SER A 90 -3.64 -4.91 -9.76
CA SER A 90 -2.30 -4.27 -9.79
C SER A 90 -2.08 -3.36 -8.59
N ILE A 91 -3.09 -2.57 -8.24
CA ILE A 91 -3.06 -1.65 -7.10
C ILE A 91 -2.93 -2.44 -5.79
N ILE A 92 -3.74 -3.50 -5.62
CA ILE A 92 -3.73 -4.31 -4.39
C ILE A 92 -2.41 -5.03 -4.21
N ILE A 93 -1.80 -5.58 -5.26
CA ILE A 93 -0.51 -6.30 -5.18
C ILE A 93 0.63 -5.40 -4.74
N VAL A 94 0.58 -4.11 -5.04
CA VAL A 94 1.59 -3.15 -4.58
C VAL A 94 1.25 -2.63 -3.17
N ILE A 95 0.03 -2.18 -2.97
CA ILE A 95 -0.37 -1.51 -1.71
C ILE A 95 -0.41 -2.49 -0.54
N ALA A 96 -0.99 -3.68 -0.68
CA ALA A 96 -1.16 -4.60 0.43
C ALA A 96 0.16 -5.10 1.04
N PRO A 97 1.18 -5.53 0.26
CA PRO A 97 2.48 -5.87 0.83
C PRO A 97 3.20 -4.69 1.48
N LEU A 98 3.13 -3.50 0.86
CA LEU A 98 3.74 -2.29 1.44
C LEU A 98 3.06 -1.89 2.75
N ALA A 99 1.74 -1.92 2.82
CA ALA A 99 0.98 -1.66 4.04
C ALA A 99 1.33 -2.67 5.14
N THR A 100 1.39 -3.96 4.79
CA THR A 100 1.78 -5.01 5.73
C THR A 100 3.19 -4.82 6.25
N LEU A 101 4.15 -4.57 5.36
CA LEU A 101 5.55 -4.31 5.74
C LEU A 101 5.65 -3.11 6.69
N PHE A 102 4.95 -2.02 6.38
CA PHE A 102 4.90 -0.83 7.21
C PHE A 102 4.28 -1.12 8.60
N ALA A 103 3.15 -1.84 8.64
CA ALA A 103 2.51 -2.24 9.90
C ALA A 103 3.44 -3.10 10.77
N PHE A 104 4.21 -4.02 10.16
CA PHE A 104 5.23 -4.78 10.89
C PHE A 104 6.36 -3.90 11.41
N MET A 105 6.84 -2.93 10.64
CA MET A 105 7.88 -2.00 11.10
C MET A 105 7.41 -1.21 12.33
N VAL A 106 6.21 -0.65 12.29
CA VAL A 106 5.61 0.07 13.42
C VAL A 106 5.41 -0.87 14.61
N GLY A 107 4.77 -2.02 14.39
CA GLY A 107 4.46 -2.99 15.43
C GLY A 107 5.70 -3.53 16.14
N ILE A 108 6.75 -3.87 15.41
CA ILE A 108 8.01 -4.35 15.99
C ILE A 108 8.74 -3.23 16.72
N THR A 109 8.78 -2.03 16.16
CA THR A 109 9.48 -0.88 16.78
C THR A 109 8.86 -0.47 18.11
N LEU A 110 7.53 -0.58 18.24
CA LEU A 110 6.82 -0.29 19.50
C LEU A 110 6.70 -1.51 20.41
N GLY A 111 6.40 -2.66 19.84
CA GLY A 111 6.08 -3.88 20.60
C GLY A 111 7.31 -4.52 21.27
N LEU A 112 8.48 -4.54 20.60
CA LEU A 112 9.67 -5.14 21.20
C LEU A 112 10.14 -4.39 22.47
N PRO A 113 10.29 -3.05 22.47
CA PRO A 113 10.63 -2.34 23.70
C PRO A 113 9.56 -2.47 24.79
N SER A 114 8.29 -2.43 24.41
CA SER A 114 7.16 -2.62 25.32
C SER A 114 7.24 -3.97 26.04
N GLY A 115 7.40 -5.04 25.27
CA GLY A 115 7.51 -6.39 25.84
C GLY A 115 8.80 -6.65 26.64
N TYR A 116 9.92 -6.00 26.25
CA TYR A 116 11.20 -6.20 26.93
C TYR A 116 11.31 -5.42 28.25
N TYR A 117 10.94 -4.14 28.23
CA TYR A 117 11.05 -3.28 29.41
C TYR A 117 9.82 -3.36 30.33
N GLY A 118 8.65 -3.64 29.77
CA GLY A 118 7.38 -3.74 30.52
C GLY A 118 6.97 -2.45 31.24
N GLY A 119 6.18 -2.58 32.29
CA GLY A 119 5.82 -1.49 33.21
C GLY A 119 5.12 -0.31 32.53
N LYS A 120 5.58 0.92 32.81
CA LYS A 120 4.94 2.15 32.31
C LYS A 120 4.95 2.27 30.80
N LEU A 121 5.99 1.75 30.13
CA LEU A 121 6.13 1.78 28.68
C LEU A 121 5.07 0.89 28.02
N ASP A 122 4.92 -0.32 28.54
CA ASP A 122 3.89 -1.25 28.07
C ASP A 122 2.48 -0.71 28.32
N THR A 123 2.23 -0.16 29.50
CA THR A 123 0.95 0.47 29.82
C THR A 123 0.62 1.61 28.85
N LEU A 124 1.61 2.46 28.54
CA LEU A 124 1.42 3.58 27.60
C LEU A 124 1.09 3.10 26.20
N PHE A 125 1.88 2.16 25.65
CA PHE A 125 1.66 1.69 24.29
C PHE A 125 0.37 0.85 24.17
N SER A 126 0.04 0.05 25.17
CA SER A 126 -1.23 -0.66 25.23
C SER A 126 -2.42 0.29 25.31
N PHE A 127 -2.31 1.38 26.09
CA PHE A 127 -3.33 2.41 26.15
C PHE A 127 -3.53 3.10 24.79
N LEU A 128 -2.45 3.50 24.10
CA LEU A 128 -2.51 4.12 22.78
C LEU A 128 -3.11 3.19 21.74
N ALA A 129 -2.70 1.92 21.74
CA ALA A 129 -3.26 0.91 20.84
C ALA A 129 -4.77 0.73 21.06
N ASN A 130 -5.20 0.60 22.30
CA ASN A 130 -6.63 0.48 22.64
C ASN A 130 -7.42 1.76 22.28
N LEU A 131 -6.82 2.93 22.43
CA LEU A 131 -7.43 4.19 22.06
C LEU A 131 -7.68 4.26 20.54
N ILE A 132 -6.70 3.85 19.72
CA ILE A 132 -6.85 3.81 18.27
C ILE A 132 -7.89 2.77 17.86
N LEU A 133 -7.87 1.57 18.47
CA LEU A 133 -8.82 0.49 18.19
C LEU A 133 -10.25 0.81 18.66
N ALA A 134 -10.43 1.74 19.61
CA ALA A 134 -11.74 2.19 20.05
C ALA A 134 -12.47 3.00 18.96
N PHE A 135 -11.75 3.60 18.02
CA PHE A 135 -12.36 4.29 16.89
C PHE A 135 -12.70 3.29 15.77
N PRO A 136 -13.93 3.34 15.23
CA PRO A 136 -14.25 2.61 14.01
C PRO A 136 -13.31 3.07 12.87
N VAL A 137 -12.51 2.15 12.32
CA VAL A 137 -11.47 2.44 11.31
C VAL A 137 -12.05 3.22 10.12
N ILE A 138 -13.26 2.86 9.68
CA ILE A 138 -13.96 3.54 8.58
C ILE A 138 -14.23 5.02 8.93
N LEU A 139 -14.68 5.32 10.15
CA LEU A 139 -14.94 6.69 10.57
C LEU A 139 -13.65 7.51 10.67
N LEU A 140 -12.57 6.91 11.18
CA LEU A 140 -11.27 7.55 11.21
C LEU A 140 -10.76 7.87 9.79
N PHE A 141 -10.92 6.92 8.86
CA PHE A 141 -10.58 7.13 7.46
C PHE A 141 -11.37 8.29 6.83
N TYR A 142 -12.70 8.27 6.98
CA TYR A 142 -13.54 9.35 6.48
C TYR A 142 -13.16 10.71 7.07
N LEU A 143 -12.90 10.76 8.39
CA LEU A 143 -12.46 11.97 9.06
C LEU A 143 -11.19 12.53 8.42
N LEU A 144 -10.17 11.70 8.21
CA LEU A 144 -8.87 12.12 7.67
C LEU A 144 -8.93 12.56 6.21
N VAL A 145 -9.91 12.08 5.44
CA VAL A 145 -10.07 12.41 4.01
C VAL A 145 -10.95 13.66 3.80
N THR A 146 -11.75 14.08 4.80
CA THR A 146 -12.60 15.26 4.67
C THR A 146 -11.78 16.53 4.42
N PRO A 147 -12.26 17.44 3.54
CA PRO A 147 -11.53 18.67 3.21
C PRO A 147 -11.20 19.53 4.44
N GLU A 148 -12.12 19.60 5.39
CA GLU A 148 -11.99 20.39 6.61
C GLU A 148 -10.82 19.91 7.48
N ILE A 149 -10.68 18.61 7.66
CA ILE A 149 -9.58 18.03 8.44
C ILE A 149 -8.26 18.10 7.66
N ARG A 150 -8.29 17.92 6.33
CA ARG A 150 -7.08 18.08 5.50
C ARG A 150 -6.51 19.48 5.61
N MET A 151 -7.35 20.52 5.70
CA MET A 151 -6.91 21.91 5.87
C MET A 151 -6.27 22.17 7.24
N THR A 152 -6.56 21.38 8.28
CA THR A 152 -5.91 21.52 9.60
C THR A 152 -4.46 21.05 9.60
N GLY A 153 -4.01 20.35 8.57
CA GLY A 153 -2.69 19.71 8.53
C GLY A 153 -2.57 18.45 9.39
N LEU A 154 -3.61 18.04 10.11
CA LEU A 154 -3.59 16.87 10.99
C LEU A 154 -3.10 15.59 10.28
N PRO A 155 -3.59 15.23 9.07
CA PRO A 155 -3.10 14.06 8.36
C PRO A 155 -1.61 14.15 8.01
N GLN A 156 -1.10 15.36 7.74
CA GLN A 156 0.32 15.58 7.47
C GLN A 156 1.18 15.32 8.71
N TYR A 157 0.77 15.83 9.87
CA TYR A 157 1.48 15.56 11.13
C TYR A 157 1.46 14.07 11.51
N MET A 158 0.33 13.40 11.28
CA MET A 158 0.24 11.94 11.47
C MET A 158 1.18 11.20 10.50
N ALA A 159 1.24 11.61 9.24
CA ALA A 159 2.15 11.03 8.25
C ALA A 159 3.62 11.24 8.67
N ILE A 160 4.00 12.46 9.06
CA ILE A 160 5.33 12.78 9.55
C ILE A 160 5.71 11.85 10.72
N PHE A 161 4.84 11.71 11.70
CA PHE A 161 5.08 10.83 12.84
C PHE A 161 5.25 9.37 12.42
N LEU A 162 4.33 8.85 11.62
CA LEU A 162 4.32 7.44 11.24
C LEU A 162 5.48 7.08 10.30
N PHE A 163 5.84 7.93 9.34
CA PHE A 163 6.98 7.67 8.45
C PHE A 163 8.36 7.72 9.15
N SER A 164 8.43 8.18 10.40
CA SER A 164 9.65 8.06 11.20
C SER A 164 9.96 6.59 11.60
N PHE A 165 8.95 5.72 11.69
CA PHE A 165 9.14 4.33 12.14
C PHE A 165 10.02 3.47 11.24
N PRO A 166 9.93 3.49 9.91
CA PRO A 166 10.88 2.79 9.04
C PRO A 166 12.34 3.19 9.31
N ILE A 167 12.59 4.47 9.54
CA ILE A 167 13.94 4.97 9.85
C ILE A 167 14.43 4.37 11.16
N LEU A 168 13.61 4.46 12.21
CA LEU A 168 13.92 3.88 13.53
C LEU A 168 14.10 2.36 13.45
N PHE A 169 13.23 1.66 12.73
CA PHE A 169 13.30 0.22 12.56
C PHE A 169 14.64 -0.21 11.93
N PHE A 170 15.01 0.38 10.79
CA PHE A 170 16.26 0.05 10.12
C PHE A 170 17.49 0.49 10.93
N ALA A 171 17.44 1.62 11.62
CA ALA A 171 18.53 2.05 12.49
C ALA A 171 18.80 1.03 13.60
N VAL A 172 17.75 0.57 14.29
CA VAL A 172 17.86 -0.44 15.35
C VAL A 172 18.32 -1.78 14.77
N LEU A 173 17.73 -2.23 13.67
CA LEU A 173 18.05 -3.48 12.99
C LEU A 173 19.52 -3.54 12.59
N ILE A 174 20.03 -2.50 11.93
CA ILE A 174 21.43 -2.43 11.49
C ILE A 174 22.36 -2.39 12.69
N ASN A 175 22.04 -1.57 13.70
CA ASN A 175 22.87 -1.45 14.89
C ASN A 175 22.98 -2.78 15.66
N THR A 176 21.89 -3.53 15.81
CA THR A 176 21.90 -4.83 16.49
C THR A 176 22.55 -5.93 15.66
N ARG A 177 22.26 -6.00 14.36
CA ARG A 177 22.77 -7.05 13.49
C ARG A 177 24.27 -6.97 13.26
N TYR A 178 24.81 -5.77 13.11
CA TYR A 178 26.21 -5.51 12.79
C TYR A 178 26.99 -4.90 13.97
N TYR A 179 26.59 -5.19 15.21
CA TYR A 179 27.25 -4.67 16.40
C TYR A 179 28.74 -4.99 16.47
N ILE A 180 29.11 -6.21 16.02
CA ILE A 180 30.49 -6.73 16.04
C ILE A 180 31.32 -6.21 14.86
N GLU A 181 30.68 -5.72 13.78
CA GLU A 181 31.35 -5.26 12.54
C GLU A 181 31.10 -3.74 12.34
N PRO A 182 31.81 -2.86 13.07
CA PRO A 182 31.50 -1.44 13.11
C PRO A 182 31.63 -0.74 11.75
N GLN A 183 32.55 -1.19 10.88
CA GLN A 183 32.72 -0.62 9.55
C GLN A 183 31.49 -0.89 8.67
N LYS A 184 31.03 -2.15 8.58
CA LYS A 184 29.82 -2.51 7.83
C LYS A 184 28.60 -1.82 8.40
N ARG A 185 28.45 -1.79 9.72
CA ARG A 185 27.36 -1.10 10.39
C ARG A 185 27.29 0.37 9.98
N ASN A 186 28.42 1.10 10.06
CA ASN A 186 28.45 2.52 9.76
C ASN A 186 28.16 2.81 8.29
N ILE A 187 28.65 1.97 7.36
CA ILE A 187 28.35 2.09 5.93
C ILE A 187 26.85 1.85 5.67
N LEU A 188 26.27 0.79 6.23
CA LEU A 188 24.85 0.46 6.06
C LEU A 188 23.96 1.52 6.71
N MET A 189 24.35 2.06 7.88
CA MET A 189 23.65 3.18 8.52
C MET A 189 23.64 4.41 7.61
N LEU A 190 24.80 4.77 7.06
CA LEU A 190 24.88 5.92 6.16
C LEU A 190 24.04 5.73 4.90
N ILE A 191 24.06 4.56 4.28
CA ILE A 191 23.34 4.29 3.03
C ILE A 191 21.84 4.15 3.30
N ILE A 192 21.42 3.25 4.17
CA ILE A 192 20.00 2.88 4.34
C ILE A 192 19.29 3.94 5.17
N VAL A 193 19.79 4.24 6.36
CA VAL A 193 19.15 5.22 7.24
C VAL A 193 19.29 6.63 6.67
N GLY A 194 20.42 6.94 6.04
CA GLY A 194 20.64 8.21 5.35
C GLY A 194 19.69 8.41 4.18
N SER A 195 19.51 7.42 3.31
CA SER A 195 18.56 7.50 2.19
C SER A 195 17.11 7.60 2.64
N LEU A 196 16.71 6.82 3.66
CA LEU A 196 15.36 6.90 4.23
C LEU A 196 15.13 8.25 4.90
N SER A 197 16.12 8.79 5.63
CA SER A 197 16.02 10.11 6.25
C SER A 197 15.94 11.22 5.18
N TYR A 198 16.68 11.10 4.09
CA TYR A 198 16.59 12.04 2.98
C TYR A 198 15.21 12.01 2.32
N LEU A 199 14.67 10.81 2.02
CA LEU A 199 13.31 10.65 1.52
C LEU A 199 12.28 11.22 2.50
N TYR A 200 12.41 10.94 3.78
CA TYR A 200 11.54 11.46 4.82
C TYR A 200 11.54 13.00 4.86
N LEU A 201 12.72 13.63 4.84
CA LEU A 201 12.85 15.09 4.83
C LEU A 201 12.30 15.69 3.54
N SER A 202 12.49 15.05 2.39
CA SER A 202 11.91 15.52 1.12
C SER A 202 10.38 15.49 1.15
N LEU A 203 9.77 14.42 1.72
CA LEU A 203 8.32 14.30 1.89
C LEU A 203 7.74 15.36 2.83
N ILE A 204 8.43 15.69 3.92
CA ILE A 204 8.02 16.75 4.85
C ILE A 204 8.09 18.12 4.17
N ASN A 205 9.15 18.40 3.42
CA ASN A 205 9.33 19.67 2.75
C ASN A 205 8.28 19.89 1.65
N GLU A 206 7.85 18.85 0.94
CA GLU A 206 6.74 18.96 -0.02
C GLU A 206 5.39 19.26 0.62
N ALA A 207 5.16 18.81 1.84
CA ALA A 207 3.93 19.13 2.57
C ALA A 207 3.80 20.62 2.92
N GLY A 208 4.91 21.36 2.94
CA GLY A 208 4.97 22.78 3.31
C GLY A 208 5.49 23.76 2.25
N THR A 209 6.28 23.31 1.30
CA THR A 209 6.89 24.19 0.27
C THR A 209 7.17 23.40 -1.01
N LYS A 210 6.94 24.01 -2.17
CA LYS A 210 7.26 23.46 -3.50
C LYS A 210 8.76 23.13 -3.60
N VAL A 211 9.17 21.91 -3.30
CA VAL A 211 10.57 21.48 -3.40
C VAL A 211 10.77 20.36 -4.40
N THR A 212 11.51 20.66 -5.33
CA THR A 212 12.32 20.21 -6.47
C THR A 212 12.64 18.72 -6.67
N PHE A 213 12.52 17.81 -5.73
CA PHE A 213 12.88 16.40 -5.98
C PHE A 213 11.79 15.62 -6.74
N PHE A 214 10.53 15.87 -6.43
CA PHE A 214 9.41 15.24 -7.14
C PHE A 214 9.04 15.97 -8.44
N ASN A 215 9.40 17.24 -8.62
CA ASN A 215 9.32 17.91 -9.94
C ASN A 215 10.24 17.26 -10.99
N ALA A 216 11.24 16.49 -10.59
CA ALA A 216 12.05 15.68 -11.51
C ALA A 216 11.36 14.36 -11.92
N LEU A 217 10.27 13.98 -11.23
CA LEU A 217 9.38 12.88 -11.54
C LEU A 217 8.03 13.36 -12.10
N ASP A 218 8.00 14.56 -12.67
CA ASP A 218 6.82 15.24 -13.26
C ASP A 218 6.09 14.47 -14.40
N GLY A 219 6.41 13.22 -14.58
CA GLY A 219 5.61 12.29 -15.39
C GLY A 219 4.59 11.47 -14.58
N PHE A 220 4.63 11.56 -13.26
CA PHE A 220 3.64 10.95 -12.37
C PHE A 220 2.79 12.06 -11.75
N ASP A 221 1.73 12.42 -12.45
CA ASP A 221 0.61 13.17 -11.88
C ASP A 221 -0.02 12.29 -10.78
N VAL A 222 0.50 12.42 -9.56
CA VAL A 222 -0.11 11.81 -8.36
C VAL A 222 -1.02 12.89 -7.76
N PRO A 223 -2.30 12.94 -8.14
CA PRO A 223 -3.23 13.98 -7.68
C PRO A 223 -3.45 13.82 -6.19
N GLY A 224 -2.94 14.73 -5.40
CA GLY A 224 -3.07 14.73 -3.93
C GLY A 224 -2.50 13.47 -3.26
N GLY A 225 -1.52 12.82 -3.86
CA GLY A 225 -1.40 11.39 -3.99
C GLY A 225 -0.60 10.74 -2.90
N LEU A 226 0.45 11.37 -2.38
CA LEU A 226 1.26 10.73 -1.33
C LEU A 226 0.47 10.60 -0.03
N LEU A 227 -0.38 11.54 0.29
CA LEU A 227 -1.29 11.46 1.43
C LEU A 227 -2.35 10.38 1.22
N THR A 228 -2.87 10.25 -0.01
CA THR A 228 -3.88 9.23 -0.34
C THR A 228 -3.25 7.83 -0.34
N VAL A 229 -2.06 7.67 -0.92
CA VAL A 229 -1.29 6.42 -0.85
C VAL A 229 -0.93 6.10 0.60
N PHE A 230 -0.48 7.09 1.37
CA PHE A 230 -0.18 6.92 2.78
C PHE A 230 -1.41 6.50 3.58
N VAL A 231 -2.53 7.19 3.43
CA VAL A 231 -3.78 6.83 4.11
C VAL A 231 -4.23 5.43 3.68
N SER A 232 -4.13 5.09 2.39
CA SER A 232 -4.44 3.74 1.89
C SER A 232 -3.49 2.68 2.45
N VAL A 233 -2.19 2.96 2.56
CA VAL A 233 -1.18 2.02 3.07
C VAL A 233 -1.27 1.83 4.58
N VAL A 234 -1.67 2.85 5.34
CA VAL A 234 -1.72 2.80 6.81
C VAL A 234 -3.05 2.31 7.35
N PHE A 235 -4.16 2.51 6.61
CA PHE A 235 -5.52 2.22 7.07
C PHE A 235 -6.23 1.10 6.29
N VAL A 236 -5.56 0.44 5.34
CA VAL A 236 -5.98 -0.82 4.73
C VAL A 236 -5.28 -1.99 5.45
#